data_e85adaf8d12fef516249b85205b82a13
#
_entry.id   e85adaf8d12fef516249b85205b82a13
#
_cell.length_a   1.000
_cell.length_b   1.000
_cell.length_c   1.000
_cell.angle_alpha   90.00
_cell.angle_beta   90.00
_cell.angle_gamma   90.00
#
_symmetry.space_group_name_H-M   'P 1'
#
loop_
_entity.id
_entity.type
_entity.pdbx_description
1 polymer ?
#
loop_
_entity_poly.entity_id
_entity_poly.type
_entity_poly.pdbx_seq_one_letter_code
_entity_poly.pdbx_strand_id
1 'polypeptide(L)'
;DAVDTAADLVETAADVVLAEAANVSAVAATGASAFKFTFSNSTTMGDPGAGTLRYNHGTVGSVSAIAFDATSADTGNPDVSDFIASWDDGNNSTHEGYLTIRKSGTPATFAVFSLTGAVTDNTGYLQAVVTHVDSNGSWSNADTMYVSFTRSGQKGDTGSTGSTGSTGSQGPQGDAGSDGEATNGFAIAMSVAL
;
A
#
# COMPACT_ATOMS: atom_id res chain seq x y z
N ASP A 1 -51.24 -28.24 -6.13
CA ASP A 1 -49.98 -28.34 -6.90
C ASP A 1 -49.38 -26.95 -7.24
N ALA A 2 -50.17 -25.93 -7.62
CA ALA A 2 -49.65 -24.58 -7.89
C ALA A 2 -49.42 -23.73 -6.63
N VAL A 3 -50.01 -24.12 -5.50
CA VAL A 3 -49.89 -23.42 -4.22
C VAL A 3 -48.60 -23.80 -3.51
N ASP A 4 -48.14 -25.06 -3.66
CA ASP A 4 -46.87 -25.52 -3.07
C ASP A 4 -45.66 -24.88 -3.73
N THR A 5 -45.69 -24.64 -5.07
CA THR A 5 -44.59 -24.01 -5.79
C THR A 5 -44.42 -22.53 -5.43
N ALA A 6 -45.50 -21.79 -5.09
CA ALA A 6 -45.39 -20.39 -4.67
C ALA A 6 -44.83 -20.28 -3.24
N ALA A 7 -45.19 -21.18 -2.34
CA ALA A 7 -44.65 -21.24 -0.97
C ALA A 7 -43.17 -21.62 -0.99
N ASP A 8 -42.77 -22.58 -1.81
CA ASP A 8 -41.38 -23.03 -1.98
C ASP A 8 -40.48 -21.91 -2.55
N LEU A 9 -41.01 -21.09 -3.48
CA LEU A 9 -40.29 -19.92 -4.03
C LEU A 9 -40.13 -18.78 -3.00
N VAL A 10 -41.09 -18.61 -2.11
CA VAL A 10 -40.99 -17.62 -1.05
C VAL A 10 -39.99 -18.05 0.03
N GLU A 11 -39.98 -19.36 0.35
CA GLU A 11 -39.05 -19.93 1.33
C GLU A 11 -37.59 -19.85 0.82
N THR A 12 -37.33 -20.23 -0.47
CA THR A 12 -36.01 -20.08 -1.08
C THR A 12 -35.53 -18.62 -1.16
N ALA A 13 -36.43 -17.66 -1.42
CA ALA A 13 -36.07 -16.25 -1.44
C ALA A 13 -35.72 -15.73 -0.01
N ALA A 14 -36.43 -16.19 1.01
CA ALA A 14 -36.16 -15.88 2.40
C ALA A 14 -34.81 -16.49 2.86
N ASP A 15 -34.50 -17.70 2.46
CA ASP A 15 -33.24 -18.39 2.75
C ASP A 15 -32.04 -17.68 2.09
N VAL A 16 -32.18 -17.17 0.88
CA VAL A 16 -31.16 -16.37 0.21
C VAL A 16 -30.91 -15.06 0.96
N VAL A 17 -31.96 -14.36 1.37
CA VAL A 17 -31.84 -13.11 2.15
C VAL A 17 -31.16 -13.35 3.51
N LEU A 18 -31.51 -14.46 4.18
CA LEU A 18 -30.89 -14.84 5.45
C LEU A 18 -29.41 -15.23 5.27
N ALA A 19 -29.08 -15.94 4.20
CA ALA A 19 -27.69 -16.30 3.88
C ALA A 19 -26.86 -15.05 3.53
N GLU A 20 -27.41 -14.09 2.81
CA GLU A 20 -26.75 -12.82 2.53
C GLU A 20 -26.55 -11.98 3.81
N ALA A 21 -27.56 -11.90 4.67
CA ALA A 21 -27.45 -11.22 5.96
C ALA A 21 -26.43 -11.89 6.89
N ALA A 22 -26.37 -13.21 6.91
CA ALA A 22 -25.37 -13.96 7.68
C ALA A 22 -23.94 -13.72 7.15
N ASN A 23 -23.79 -13.63 5.83
CA ASN A 23 -22.50 -13.35 5.22
C ASN A 23 -22.02 -11.92 5.53
N VAL A 24 -22.90 -10.92 5.46
CA VAL A 24 -22.60 -9.54 5.86
C VAL A 24 -22.22 -9.48 7.35
N SER A 25 -22.94 -10.21 8.22
CA SER A 25 -22.61 -10.28 9.65
C SER A 25 -21.28 -10.98 9.92
N ALA A 26 -20.94 -12.04 9.18
CA ALA A 26 -19.67 -12.74 9.31
C ALA A 26 -18.48 -11.86 8.85
N VAL A 27 -18.64 -11.09 7.79
CA VAL A 27 -17.64 -10.12 7.32
C VAL A 27 -17.45 -9.00 8.34
N ALA A 28 -18.52 -8.47 8.92
CA ALA A 28 -18.45 -7.46 9.97
C ALA A 28 -17.82 -7.99 11.26
N ALA A 29 -18.09 -9.26 11.63
CA ALA A 29 -17.54 -9.88 12.83
C ALA A 29 -16.04 -10.20 12.71
N THR A 30 -15.52 -10.42 11.50
CA THR A 30 -14.08 -10.66 11.27
C THR A 30 -13.27 -9.37 11.12
N GLY A 31 -13.91 -8.19 11.15
CA GLY A 31 -13.24 -6.91 10.92
C GLY A 31 -12.69 -6.74 9.50
N ALA A 32 -13.00 -7.67 8.60
CA ALA A 32 -12.61 -7.58 7.20
C ALA A 32 -13.64 -6.73 6.46
N SER A 33 -13.31 -5.48 6.22
CA SER A 33 -14.09 -4.60 5.34
C SER A 33 -13.93 -5.09 3.90
N ALA A 34 -14.84 -5.94 3.43
CA ALA A 34 -14.94 -6.33 2.03
C ALA A 34 -16.18 -5.67 1.42
N PHE A 35 -15.99 -4.98 0.30
CA PHE A 35 -17.07 -4.38 -0.47
C PHE A 35 -17.43 -5.24 -1.66
N LYS A 36 -18.71 -5.29 -1.97
CA LYS A 36 -19.20 -5.97 -3.16
C LYS A 36 -19.14 -5.02 -4.36
N PHE A 37 -18.61 -5.52 -5.47
CA PHE A 37 -18.63 -4.83 -6.76
C PHE A 37 -19.03 -5.80 -7.87
N THR A 38 -19.49 -5.26 -8.98
CA THR A 38 -19.71 -5.99 -10.23
C THR A 38 -18.52 -5.79 -11.15
N PHE A 39 -17.98 -6.86 -11.72
CA PHE A 39 -16.84 -6.75 -12.63
C PHE A 39 -17.26 -6.29 -14.03
N SER A 40 -16.57 -5.31 -14.58
CA SER A 40 -16.67 -4.92 -15.99
C SER A 40 -15.42 -5.36 -16.74
N ASN A 41 -15.58 -6.05 -17.86
CA ASN A 41 -14.48 -6.48 -18.72
C ASN A 41 -13.96 -5.37 -19.66
N SER A 42 -14.53 -4.16 -19.62
CA SER A 42 -13.97 -2.99 -20.31
C SER A 42 -12.62 -2.62 -19.70
N THR A 43 -11.63 -2.34 -20.55
CA THR A 43 -10.29 -1.94 -20.12
C THR A 43 -10.03 -0.44 -20.26
N THR A 44 -11.02 0.32 -20.74
CA THR A 44 -10.93 1.78 -20.82
C THR A 44 -11.08 2.36 -19.41
N MET A 45 -10.03 3.03 -18.89
CA MET A 45 -10.09 3.68 -17.59
C MET A 45 -11.04 4.88 -17.63
N GLY A 46 -11.83 5.01 -16.57
CA GLY A 46 -12.88 6.01 -16.41
C GLY A 46 -13.93 5.51 -15.46
N ASP A 47 -15.02 6.23 -15.28
CA ASP A 47 -16.14 5.80 -14.45
C ASP A 47 -16.68 4.45 -14.92
N PRO A 48 -16.60 3.40 -14.05
CA PRO A 48 -17.06 2.07 -14.41
C PRO A 48 -18.59 1.91 -14.35
N GLY A 49 -19.30 2.88 -13.78
CA GLY A 49 -20.74 2.84 -13.50
C GLY A 49 -21.06 2.25 -12.13
N ALA A 50 -22.24 2.58 -11.62
CA ALA A 50 -22.68 2.30 -10.26
C ALA A 50 -22.38 0.88 -9.79
N GLY A 51 -21.72 0.75 -8.66
CA GLY A 51 -21.36 -0.52 -8.02
C GLY A 51 -20.40 -1.39 -8.84
N THR A 52 -19.66 -0.82 -9.79
CA THR A 52 -18.83 -1.58 -10.73
C THR A 52 -17.34 -1.30 -10.50
N LEU A 53 -16.50 -2.29 -10.75
CA LEU A 53 -15.06 -2.13 -10.88
C LEU A 53 -14.57 -2.63 -12.24
N ARG A 54 -13.44 -2.10 -12.73
CA ARG A 54 -12.77 -2.58 -13.94
C ARG A 54 -11.25 -2.48 -13.85
N TYR A 55 -10.60 -3.32 -14.62
CA TYR A 55 -9.15 -3.34 -14.79
C TYR A 55 -8.74 -2.57 -16.05
N ASN A 56 -7.55 -1.98 -16.05
CA ASN A 56 -6.99 -1.35 -17.26
C ASN A 56 -6.45 -2.35 -18.29
N HIS A 57 -6.47 -3.64 -18.01
CA HIS A 57 -5.94 -4.67 -18.91
C HIS A 57 -6.77 -5.95 -18.85
N GLY A 58 -6.96 -6.63 -19.98
CA GLY A 58 -7.71 -7.89 -20.06
C GLY A 58 -7.01 -9.10 -19.45
N THR A 59 -5.68 -9.06 -19.31
CA THR A 59 -4.88 -10.09 -18.64
C THR A 59 -4.58 -9.62 -17.22
N VAL A 60 -5.02 -10.36 -16.21
CA VAL A 60 -4.92 -9.96 -14.78
C VAL A 60 -3.48 -9.66 -14.37
N GLY A 61 -2.51 -10.49 -14.81
CA GLY A 61 -1.09 -10.29 -14.51
C GLY A 61 -0.46 -9.02 -15.10
N SER A 62 -1.16 -8.34 -16.01
CA SER A 62 -0.71 -7.09 -16.65
C SER A 62 -1.50 -5.85 -16.14
N VAL A 63 -2.38 -6.04 -15.16
CA VAL A 63 -3.15 -4.95 -14.57
C VAL A 63 -2.23 -4.05 -13.76
N SER A 64 -2.27 -2.76 -14.04
CA SER A 64 -1.53 -1.72 -13.33
C SER A 64 -2.41 -0.60 -12.77
N ALA A 65 -3.70 -0.60 -13.10
CA ALA A 65 -4.69 0.31 -12.54
C ALA A 65 -6.07 -0.35 -12.45
N ILE A 66 -6.80 -0.01 -11.41
CA ILE A 66 -8.18 -0.47 -11.18
C ILE A 66 -9.05 0.75 -10.95
N ALA A 67 -10.16 0.85 -11.66
CA ALA A 67 -11.19 1.86 -11.41
C ALA A 67 -12.33 1.22 -10.60
N PHE A 68 -12.75 1.91 -9.56
CA PHE A 68 -13.88 1.57 -8.68
C PHE A 68 -14.92 2.68 -8.77
N ASP A 69 -16.19 2.34 -8.90
CA ASP A 69 -17.25 3.31 -8.69
C ASP A 69 -17.21 3.84 -7.24
N ALA A 70 -17.65 5.07 -7.03
CA ALA A 70 -17.74 5.66 -5.68
C ALA A 70 -18.71 4.92 -4.77
N THR A 71 -19.69 4.21 -5.35
CA THR A 71 -20.65 3.38 -4.63
C THR A 71 -20.34 1.91 -4.78
N SER A 72 -20.55 1.11 -3.73
CA SER A 72 -20.44 -0.34 -3.81
C SER A 72 -21.73 -0.97 -4.37
N ALA A 73 -21.65 -2.24 -4.79
CA ALA A 73 -22.83 -3.03 -5.18
C ALA A 73 -23.51 -3.73 -3.98
N ASP A 74 -23.17 -3.35 -2.75
CA ASP A 74 -23.85 -3.80 -1.55
C ASP A 74 -25.29 -3.26 -1.49
N THR A 75 -26.13 -3.86 -0.65
CA THR A 75 -27.53 -3.45 -0.51
C THR A 75 -27.61 -1.96 -0.13
N GLY A 76 -28.33 -1.19 -0.94
CA GLY A 76 -28.46 0.25 -0.77
C GLY A 76 -27.38 1.08 -1.46
N ASN A 77 -26.46 0.45 -2.16
CA ASN A 77 -25.37 1.09 -2.90
C ASN A 77 -24.64 2.16 -2.06
N PRO A 78 -24.09 1.78 -0.90
CA PRO A 78 -23.41 2.74 -0.03
C PRO A 78 -22.22 3.37 -0.74
N ASP A 79 -22.02 4.67 -0.47
CA ASP A 79 -20.82 5.40 -0.87
C ASP A 79 -19.63 4.88 -0.06
N VAL A 80 -18.59 4.46 -0.76
CA VAL A 80 -17.35 3.91 -0.20
C VAL A 80 -16.12 4.71 -0.65
N SER A 81 -16.34 5.87 -1.27
CA SER A 81 -15.29 6.70 -1.87
C SER A 81 -14.25 7.14 -0.85
N ASP A 82 -14.66 7.67 0.30
CA ASP A 82 -13.75 8.11 1.37
C ASP A 82 -12.88 6.96 1.90
N PHE A 83 -13.46 5.76 2.02
CA PHE A 83 -12.69 4.59 2.46
C PHE A 83 -11.66 4.16 1.40
N ILE A 84 -12.04 4.10 0.12
CA ILE A 84 -11.12 3.75 -0.97
C ILE A 84 -10.03 4.82 -1.10
N ALA A 85 -10.39 6.12 -1.01
CA ALA A 85 -9.44 7.21 -1.04
C ALA A 85 -8.40 7.12 0.08
N SER A 86 -8.78 6.61 1.25
CA SER A 86 -7.86 6.47 2.38
C SER A 86 -6.81 5.36 2.22
N TRP A 87 -6.86 4.53 1.19
CA TRP A 87 -5.94 3.40 1.05
C TRP A 87 -4.48 3.81 0.88
N ASP A 88 -4.20 4.97 0.30
CA ASP A 88 -2.86 5.53 0.10
C ASP A 88 -2.43 6.56 1.16
N ASP A 89 -3.19 6.71 2.25
CA ASP A 89 -2.85 7.58 3.38
C ASP A 89 -1.71 7.02 4.27
N GLY A 90 -1.06 5.94 3.85
CA GLY A 90 0.07 5.36 4.56
C GLY A 90 1.35 6.18 4.41
N ASN A 91 2.37 5.92 5.24
CA ASN A 91 3.68 6.53 5.10
C ASN A 91 4.67 5.67 4.28
N ASN A 92 4.19 4.59 3.64
CA ASN A 92 4.98 3.70 2.80
C ASN A 92 4.52 3.79 1.34
N SER A 93 4.77 4.93 0.69
CA SER A 93 4.31 5.26 -0.66
C SER A 93 4.75 4.28 -1.77
N THR A 94 5.63 3.33 -1.47
CA THR A 94 6.03 2.27 -2.42
C THR A 94 5.23 0.99 -2.26
N HIS A 95 4.54 0.83 -1.13
CA HIS A 95 3.72 -0.33 -0.80
C HIS A 95 2.73 0.00 0.31
N GLU A 96 1.60 0.59 -0.05
CA GLU A 96 0.57 1.03 0.90
C GLU A 96 -0.19 -0.14 1.52
N GLY A 97 -0.34 -1.24 0.78
CA GLY A 97 -1.06 -2.42 1.23
C GLY A 97 -1.35 -3.43 0.13
N TYR A 98 -2.12 -4.44 0.48
CA TYR A 98 -2.60 -5.45 -0.43
C TYR A 98 -4.10 -5.32 -0.66
N LEU A 99 -4.48 -5.30 -1.92
CA LEU A 99 -5.84 -5.37 -2.39
C LEU A 99 -6.13 -6.83 -2.79
N THR A 100 -7.09 -7.45 -2.15
CA THR A 100 -7.54 -8.81 -2.49
C THR A 100 -8.93 -8.75 -3.08
N ILE A 101 -9.08 -9.30 -4.28
CA ILE A 101 -10.35 -9.37 -5.01
C ILE A 101 -10.70 -10.85 -5.19
N ARG A 102 -11.91 -11.26 -4.80
CA ARG A 102 -12.40 -12.64 -4.89
C ARG A 102 -13.74 -12.69 -5.61
N LYS A 103 -13.92 -13.71 -6.44
CA LYS A 103 -15.20 -13.97 -7.10
C LYS A 103 -16.17 -14.59 -6.12
N SER A 104 -17.39 -14.07 -6.06
CA SER A 104 -18.49 -14.65 -5.28
C SER A 104 -18.83 -16.06 -5.76
N GLY A 105 -19.11 -16.95 -4.84
CA GLY A 105 -19.46 -18.34 -5.14
C GLY A 105 -18.30 -19.22 -5.65
N THR A 106 -17.12 -18.62 -5.95
CA THR A 106 -15.93 -19.36 -6.41
C THR A 106 -14.68 -18.76 -5.78
N PRO A 107 -14.45 -18.95 -4.46
CA PRO A 107 -13.36 -18.27 -3.73
C PRO A 107 -11.97 -18.66 -4.21
N ALA A 108 -11.81 -19.76 -4.96
CA ALA A 108 -10.57 -20.13 -5.63
C ALA A 108 -10.21 -19.19 -6.80
N THR A 109 -11.19 -18.43 -7.34
CA THR A 109 -10.94 -17.36 -8.32
C THR A 109 -10.69 -16.07 -7.57
N PHE A 110 -9.43 -15.61 -7.63
CA PHE A 110 -8.97 -14.43 -6.90
C PHE A 110 -7.89 -13.67 -7.67
N ALA A 111 -7.66 -12.43 -7.30
CA ALA A 111 -6.49 -11.66 -7.64
C ALA A 111 -6.02 -10.87 -6.41
N VAL A 112 -4.70 -10.78 -6.25
CA VAL A 112 -4.02 -9.98 -5.24
C VAL A 112 -3.16 -8.96 -5.95
N PHE A 113 -3.33 -7.72 -5.56
CA PHE A 113 -2.52 -6.60 -6.04
C PHE A 113 -1.86 -5.89 -4.85
N SER A 114 -0.65 -5.38 -5.07
CA SER A 114 -0.03 -4.41 -4.18
C SER A 114 -0.47 -3.01 -4.61
N LEU A 115 -0.93 -2.17 -3.69
CA LEU A 115 -1.13 -0.75 -3.94
C LEU A 115 0.24 -0.07 -3.91
N THR A 116 0.71 0.39 -5.08
CA THR A 116 2.08 0.89 -5.29
C THR A 116 2.12 2.36 -5.71
N GLY A 117 0.99 3.03 -5.69
CA GLY A 117 0.86 4.44 -6.02
C GLY A 117 -0.46 5.02 -5.53
N ALA A 118 -0.71 6.26 -5.89
CA ALA A 118 -1.87 7.01 -5.41
C ALA A 118 -3.21 6.37 -5.81
N VAL A 119 -4.19 6.59 -4.96
CA VAL A 119 -5.62 6.47 -5.28
C VAL A 119 -6.10 7.85 -5.70
N THR A 120 -6.46 8.01 -6.95
CA THR A 120 -6.99 9.27 -7.47
C THR A 120 -8.50 9.28 -7.35
N ASP A 121 -9.04 10.22 -6.58
CA ASP A 121 -10.48 10.47 -6.53
C ASP A 121 -10.86 11.32 -7.75
N ASN A 122 -11.74 10.76 -8.57
CA ASN A 122 -12.38 11.44 -9.70
C ASN A 122 -13.86 11.61 -9.37
N THR A 123 -14.53 12.51 -10.07
CA THR A 123 -15.97 12.69 -9.84
C THR A 123 -16.74 11.40 -10.16
N GLY A 124 -17.26 10.72 -9.12
CA GLY A 124 -18.08 9.52 -9.23
C GLY A 124 -17.31 8.19 -9.23
N TYR A 125 -15.99 8.21 -9.33
CA TYR A 125 -15.18 6.98 -9.27
C TYR A 125 -13.75 7.24 -8.76
N LEU A 126 -13.07 6.19 -8.30
CA LEU A 126 -11.68 6.24 -7.85
C LEU A 126 -10.81 5.34 -8.72
N GLN A 127 -9.57 5.75 -8.92
CA GLN A 127 -8.59 4.96 -9.66
C GLN A 127 -7.38 4.67 -8.78
N ALA A 128 -7.12 3.39 -8.51
CA ALA A 128 -5.97 2.92 -7.75
C ALA A 128 -4.84 2.46 -8.68
N VAL A 129 -3.61 2.87 -8.39
CA VAL A 129 -2.39 2.37 -9.07
C VAL A 129 -1.89 1.14 -8.34
N VAL A 130 -1.80 0.03 -9.06
CA VAL A 130 -1.51 -1.28 -8.47
C VAL A 130 -0.43 -2.04 -9.23
N THR A 131 0.17 -3.01 -8.57
CA THR A 131 1.04 -4.03 -9.19
C THR A 131 0.48 -5.41 -8.88
N HIS A 132 0.34 -6.26 -9.89
CA HIS A 132 -0.11 -7.62 -9.71
C HIS A 132 0.87 -8.43 -8.84
N VAL A 133 0.33 -9.20 -7.91
CA VAL A 133 1.11 -10.09 -7.02
C VAL A 133 0.83 -11.55 -7.35
N ASP A 134 -0.45 -11.95 -7.34
CA ASP A 134 -0.87 -13.33 -7.62
C ASP A 134 -2.32 -13.36 -8.08
N SER A 135 -2.70 -14.40 -8.83
CA SER A 135 -4.09 -14.58 -9.26
C SER A 135 -4.36 -16.02 -9.69
N ASN A 136 -5.60 -16.45 -9.55
CA ASN A 136 -6.08 -17.72 -10.06
C ASN A 136 -7.48 -17.58 -10.64
N GLY A 137 -7.77 -18.34 -11.70
CA GLY A 137 -9.05 -18.33 -12.38
C GLY A 137 -9.22 -17.16 -13.36
N SER A 138 -10.44 -16.95 -13.80
CA SER A 138 -10.80 -15.92 -14.78
C SER A 138 -12.10 -15.22 -14.39
N TRP A 139 -12.23 -13.98 -14.88
CA TRP A 139 -13.36 -13.10 -14.64
C TRP A 139 -14.20 -12.96 -15.89
N SER A 140 -15.51 -12.96 -15.71
CA SER A 140 -16.48 -12.66 -16.76
C SER A 140 -17.17 -11.34 -16.45
N ASN A 141 -17.64 -10.66 -17.51
CA ASN A 141 -18.43 -9.46 -17.31
C ASN A 141 -19.66 -9.75 -16.42
N ALA A 142 -19.96 -8.84 -15.51
CA ALA A 142 -21.01 -8.95 -14.51
C ALA A 142 -20.78 -9.98 -13.39
N ASP A 143 -19.57 -10.55 -13.27
CA ASP A 143 -19.23 -11.36 -12.08
C ASP A 143 -19.32 -10.48 -10.82
N THR A 144 -19.87 -11.06 -9.76
CA THR A 144 -19.86 -10.42 -8.43
C THR A 144 -18.51 -10.65 -7.76
N MET A 145 -17.90 -9.58 -7.29
CA MET A 145 -16.58 -9.53 -6.68
C MET A 145 -16.67 -9.00 -5.24
N TYR A 146 -15.87 -9.57 -4.37
CA TYR A 146 -15.60 -9.01 -3.05
C TYR A 146 -14.18 -8.46 -3.01
N VAL A 147 -14.08 -7.20 -2.62
CA VAL A 147 -12.84 -6.42 -2.57
C VAL A 147 -12.51 -6.11 -1.13
N SER A 148 -11.31 -6.48 -0.69
CA SER A 148 -10.79 -6.12 0.63
C SER A 148 -9.40 -5.50 0.51
N PHE A 149 -9.10 -4.54 1.37
CA PHE A 149 -7.80 -3.91 1.46
C PHE A 149 -7.19 -4.14 2.83
N THR A 150 -5.93 -4.54 2.84
CA THR A 150 -5.13 -4.69 4.07
C THR A 150 -3.95 -3.75 3.99
N ARG A 151 -3.93 -2.74 4.87
CA ARG A 151 -2.86 -1.75 4.93
C ARG A 151 -1.53 -2.40 5.34
N SER A 152 -0.44 -2.02 4.70
CA SER A 152 0.91 -2.37 5.13
C SER A 152 1.28 -1.68 6.45
N GLY A 153 2.21 -2.28 7.20
CA GLY A 153 2.84 -1.61 8.32
C GLY A 153 3.62 -0.36 7.86
N GLN A 154 3.78 0.58 8.78
CA GLN A 154 4.55 1.79 8.52
C GLN A 154 5.99 1.47 8.16
N LYS A 155 6.57 2.27 7.26
CA LYS A 155 8.00 2.21 6.97
C LYS A 155 8.78 2.56 8.25
N GLY A 156 9.76 1.72 8.61
CA GLY A 156 10.64 2.01 9.73
C GLY A 156 11.42 3.30 9.51
N ASP A 157 11.74 3.97 10.59
CA ASP A 157 12.54 5.19 10.57
C ASP A 157 13.91 4.94 9.94
N THR A 158 14.43 5.94 9.25
CA THR A 158 15.80 5.92 8.76
C THR A 158 16.75 5.85 9.96
N GLY A 159 17.66 4.86 9.98
CA GLY A 159 18.65 4.73 11.03
C GLY A 159 19.42 6.05 11.22
N SER A 160 19.74 6.40 12.47
CA SER A 160 20.50 7.60 12.78
C SER A 160 21.86 7.58 12.04
N THR A 161 22.27 8.73 11.54
CA THR A 161 23.60 8.91 10.98
C THR A 161 24.66 8.53 12.02
N GLY A 162 25.62 7.67 11.65
CA GLY A 162 26.73 7.32 12.53
C GLY A 162 27.44 8.57 13.05
N SER A 163 27.86 8.55 14.32
CA SER A 163 28.62 9.66 14.90
C SER A 163 29.92 9.91 14.10
N THR A 164 30.23 11.17 13.88
CA THR A 164 31.51 11.57 13.29
C THR A 164 32.64 10.97 14.13
N GLY A 165 33.62 10.31 13.50
CA GLY A 165 34.81 9.80 14.17
C GLY A 165 35.51 10.92 14.95
N SER A 166 36.00 10.60 16.13
CA SER A 166 36.76 11.56 16.94
C SER A 166 37.97 12.07 16.13
N THR A 167 38.25 13.35 16.21
CA THR A 167 39.49 13.95 15.67
C THR A 167 40.69 13.24 16.27
N GLY A 168 41.64 12.82 15.43
CA GLY A 168 42.88 12.20 15.88
C GLY A 168 43.60 13.13 16.87
N SER A 169 44.21 12.57 17.89
CA SER A 169 45.02 13.33 18.84
C SER A 169 46.13 14.08 18.11
N GLN A 170 46.39 15.30 18.55
CA GLN A 170 47.51 16.11 18.07
C GLN A 170 48.81 15.31 18.26
N GLY A 171 49.67 15.30 17.26
CA GLY A 171 50.98 14.68 17.35
C GLY A 171 51.83 15.28 18.48
N PRO A 172 52.78 14.54 19.04
CA PRO A 172 53.66 15.07 20.08
C PRO A 172 54.42 16.31 19.59
N GLN A 173 54.60 17.25 20.48
CA GLN A 173 55.36 18.46 20.22
C GLN A 173 56.80 18.02 19.86
N GLY A 174 57.39 18.60 18.83
CA GLY A 174 58.81 18.35 18.47
C GLY A 174 59.73 18.70 19.63
N ASP A 175 60.80 17.96 19.76
CA ASP A 175 61.84 18.18 20.77
C ASP A 175 62.38 19.60 20.65
N ALA A 176 62.69 20.22 21.80
CA ALA A 176 63.38 21.53 21.85
C ALA A 176 64.75 21.36 21.16
N GLY A 177 65.06 22.29 20.26
CA GLY A 177 66.39 22.31 19.65
C GLY A 177 67.46 22.35 20.74
N SER A 178 68.54 21.56 20.58
CA SER A 178 69.69 21.57 21.50
C SER A 178 70.26 22.99 21.58
N ASP A 179 70.46 23.46 22.79
CA ASP A 179 71.14 24.72 23.05
C ASP A 179 72.49 24.73 22.30
N GLY A 180 72.69 25.71 21.43
CA GLY A 180 73.96 25.84 20.73
C GLY A 180 75.04 26.15 21.76
N GLU A 181 76.00 25.23 21.90
CA GLU A 181 77.19 25.52 22.71
C GLU A 181 77.85 26.83 22.19
N ALA A 182 77.77 27.91 23.02
CA ALA A 182 78.53 29.09 22.79
C ALA A 182 80.01 28.66 22.90
N THR A 183 80.66 28.46 21.75
CA THR A 183 82.09 28.19 21.79
C THR A 183 82.83 29.30 22.47
N ASN A 184 83.62 28.93 23.47
CA ASN A 184 84.46 29.83 24.30
C ASN A 184 85.30 30.84 23.51
N GLY A 185 85.34 30.71 22.20
CA GLY A 185 86.04 31.64 21.29
C GLY A 185 85.40 33.05 21.20
N PHE A 186 84.08 33.19 21.45
CA PHE A 186 83.42 34.46 21.34
C PHE A 186 83.54 35.33 22.61
N ALA A 187 83.69 34.64 23.74
CA ALA A 187 83.87 35.37 25.05
C ALA A 187 85.27 36.03 25.20
N ILE A 188 86.32 35.50 24.50
CA ILE A 188 87.67 36.00 24.57
C ILE A 188 87.85 37.30 23.70
N ALA A 189 87.07 37.41 22.62
CA ALA A 189 87.19 38.54 21.71
C ALA A 189 86.66 39.90 22.35
N MET A 190 85.80 39.84 23.34
CA MET A 190 85.20 41.01 23.98
C MET A 190 86.02 41.47 25.18
N SER A 191 86.97 40.67 25.70
CA SER A 191 87.82 41.07 26.86
C SER A 191 89.09 41.85 26.49
N VAL A 192 89.42 42.00 25.19
CA VAL A 192 90.65 42.63 24.68
C VAL A 192 90.37 44.06 24.15
N ALA A 193 89.13 44.52 24.13
CA ALA A 193 88.74 45.85 23.61
C ALA A 193 88.33 46.83 24.68
N LEU A 194 88.94 46.78 25.91
CA LEU A 194 88.89 47.79 26.94
C LEU A 194 90.28 48.16 27.37
#